data_1e7b8105224aff07b4a8d932be21be8e
#
_entry.id   1e7b8105224aff07b4a8d932be21be8e
#
_cell.length_a   1.000
_cell.length_b   1.000
_cell.length_c   1.000
_cell.angle_alpha   90.00
_cell.angle_beta   90.00
_cell.angle_gamma   90.00
#
_symmetry.space_group_name_H-M   'P 1'
#
loop_
_entity.id
_entity.type
_entity.pdbx_description
1 polymer ?
#
loop_
_entity_poly.entity_id
_entity_poly.type
_entity_poly.pdbx_seq_one_letter_code
_entity_poly.pdbx_strand_id
1 'polypeptide(L)'
;MSCRVMGIVNVTPDSFSDGGQFFRPEEAIRRAKNLIADGADIIDLGGESTRPGATPIGWEEEWSRIEPVLSELGLRTEELGIKVSVDTYHPETAERAIAAGADIINCVYPEPIPEMLKLLEGNDVELEVPCRSKGEAVSRPLQDKDGHSFCSSGQETASTLGGTLSWERIYLDPMIGFGTTREEDIELLRSIPELATRGRVLVGASRNRIVKKLVGEKSAVGKNIGGNVAIAVWAAMNGASVVRVHDVKETVQALRVIDQLTGEAVR
;
A
#
# COMPACT_ATOMS: atom_id res chain seq x y z
N MET A 1 15.19 11.22 -1.89
CA MET A 1 14.93 9.77 -1.84
C MET A 1 14.13 9.41 -3.07
N SER A 2 14.48 8.34 -3.77
CA SER A 2 13.71 7.91 -4.95
C SER A 2 12.40 7.22 -4.54
N CYS A 3 11.33 7.44 -5.31
CA CYS A 3 10.02 6.82 -5.10
C CYS A 3 10.03 5.39 -5.65
N ARG A 4 9.70 4.40 -4.83
CA ARG A 4 9.56 3.00 -5.22
C ARG A 4 8.18 2.71 -5.79
N VAL A 5 8.09 1.77 -6.72
CA VAL A 5 6.83 1.32 -7.32
C VAL A 5 6.42 -0.02 -6.70
N MET A 6 5.30 -0.02 -5.98
CA MET A 6 4.69 -1.21 -5.38
C MET A 6 3.57 -1.73 -6.29
N GLY A 7 3.75 -2.95 -6.79
CA GLY A 7 2.80 -3.61 -7.68
C GLY A 7 1.80 -4.48 -6.94
N ILE A 8 0.50 -4.26 -7.17
CA ILE A 8 -0.61 -4.94 -6.48
C ILE A 8 -0.87 -6.32 -7.10
N VAL A 9 -0.91 -7.34 -6.25
CA VAL A 9 -1.33 -8.71 -6.57
C VAL A 9 -2.46 -9.14 -5.63
N ASN A 10 -3.71 -9.04 -6.10
CA ASN A 10 -4.85 -9.55 -5.34
C ASN A 10 -4.94 -11.07 -5.49
N VAL A 11 -4.83 -11.78 -4.38
CA VAL A 11 -4.83 -13.23 -4.27
C VAL A 11 -6.25 -13.71 -3.88
N THR A 12 -7.27 -13.13 -4.55
CA THR A 12 -8.68 -13.41 -4.28
C THR A 12 -9.32 -14.22 -5.42
N PRO A 13 -10.32 -15.08 -5.15
CA PRO A 13 -10.98 -15.90 -6.17
C PRO A 13 -11.50 -15.10 -7.37
N ASP A 14 -12.04 -13.90 -7.11
CA ASP A 14 -12.62 -13.03 -8.15
C ASP A 14 -11.57 -12.36 -9.05
N SER A 15 -10.29 -12.35 -8.65
CA SER A 15 -9.24 -11.62 -9.36
C SER A 15 -8.68 -12.39 -10.56
N PHE A 16 -8.81 -13.72 -10.58
CA PHE A 16 -8.16 -14.61 -11.56
C PHE A 16 -9.10 -15.63 -12.19
N SER A 17 -10.42 -15.52 -11.97
CA SER A 17 -11.37 -16.45 -12.54
C SER A 17 -12.22 -15.81 -13.65
N ASP A 18 -12.34 -16.49 -14.77
CA ASP A 18 -13.38 -16.28 -15.79
C ASP A 18 -14.75 -16.80 -15.28
N GLY A 19 -15.13 -16.41 -14.04
CA GLY A 19 -16.34 -16.86 -13.36
C GLY A 19 -16.21 -18.16 -12.56
N GLY A 20 -14.97 -18.60 -12.22
CA GLY A 20 -14.70 -19.81 -11.44
C GLY A 20 -14.50 -19.55 -9.95
N GLN A 21 -14.95 -20.49 -9.14
CA GLN A 21 -14.94 -20.43 -7.65
C GLN A 21 -13.59 -20.82 -7.01
N PHE A 22 -12.52 -20.98 -7.79
CA PHE A 22 -11.25 -21.49 -7.28
C PHE A 22 -10.11 -20.49 -7.51
N PHE A 23 -9.44 -20.15 -6.42
CA PHE A 23 -8.16 -19.44 -6.42
C PHE A 23 -7.07 -20.34 -7.03
N ARG A 24 -6.23 -19.77 -7.91
CA ARG A 24 -5.07 -20.44 -8.50
C ARG A 24 -3.78 -19.70 -8.16
N PRO A 25 -2.98 -20.22 -7.21
CA PRO A 25 -1.72 -19.58 -6.80
C PRO A 25 -0.78 -19.30 -7.98
N GLU A 26 -0.76 -20.16 -8.99
CA GLU A 26 0.11 -20.05 -10.16
C GLU A 26 -0.18 -18.79 -10.98
N GLU A 27 -1.43 -18.32 -11.01
CA GLU A 27 -1.81 -17.10 -11.71
C GLU A 27 -1.33 -15.85 -10.96
N ALA A 28 -1.44 -15.86 -9.63
CA ALA A 28 -0.91 -14.80 -8.77
C ALA A 28 0.63 -14.73 -8.86
N ILE A 29 1.30 -15.88 -8.81
CA ILE A 29 2.75 -15.98 -8.99
C ILE A 29 3.17 -15.44 -10.37
N ARG A 30 2.46 -15.84 -11.43
CA ARG A 30 2.72 -15.32 -12.78
C ARG A 30 2.51 -13.82 -12.85
N ARG A 31 1.46 -13.30 -12.23
CA ARG A 31 1.19 -11.86 -12.16
C ARG A 31 2.32 -11.13 -11.43
N ALA A 32 2.76 -11.63 -10.28
CA ALA A 32 3.88 -11.06 -9.54
C ALA A 32 5.16 -11.04 -10.38
N LYS A 33 5.52 -12.15 -11.03
CA LYS A 33 6.68 -12.23 -11.94
C LYS A 33 6.60 -11.23 -13.10
N ASN A 34 5.41 -11.00 -13.66
CA ASN A 34 5.22 -9.99 -14.70
C ASN A 34 5.43 -8.57 -14.15
N LEU A 35 4.90 -8.25 -12.95
CA LEU A 35 5.09 -6.94 -12.35
C LEU A 35 6.56 -6.66 -12.03
N ILE A 36 7.31 -7.68 -11.58
CA ILE A 36 8.76 -7.59 -11.36
C ILE A 36 9.47 -7.29 -12.69
N ALA A 37 9.14 -8.02 -13.76
CA ALA A 37 9.69 -7.78 -15.10
C ALA A 37 9.32 -6.38 -15.65
N ASP A 38 8.16 -5.85 -15.28
CA ASP A 38 7.73 -4.49 -15.62
C ASP A 38 8.43 -3.42 -14.76
N GLY A 39 9.21 -3.81 -13.74
CA GLY A 39 10.07 -2.96 -12.93
C GLY A 39 9.46 -2.56 -11.59
N ALA A 40 8.58 -3.37 -10.99
CA ALA A 40 8.16 -3.18 -9.60
C ALA A 40 9.37 -3.35 -8.66
N ASP A 41 9.46 -2.48 -7.67
CA ASP A 41 10.45 -2.56 -6.58
C ASP A 41 9.90 -3.35 -5.38
N ILE A 42 8.57 -3.41 -5.27
CA ILE A 42 7.84 -4.09 -4.20
C ILE A 42 6.65 -4.83 -4.82
N ILE A 43 6.39 -6.05 -4.39
CA ILE A 43 5.16 -6.79 -4.70
C ILE A 43 4.28 -6.82 -3.45
N ASP A 44 3.03 -6.39 -3.58
CA ASP A 44 2.07 -6.33 -2.48
C ASP A 44 0.96 -7.37 -2.66
N LEU A 45 0.92 -8.33 -1.73
CA LEU A 45 0.03 -9.50 -1.76
C LEU A 45 -1.17 -9.25 -0.85
N GLY A 46 -2.39 -9.19 -1.41
CA GLY A 46 -3.63 -9.09 -0.64
C GLY A 46 -4.50 -10.34 -0.80
N GLY A 47 -4.75 -11.08 0.30
CA GLY A 47 -5.58 -12.30 0.32
C GLY A 47 -7.07 -12.02 0.51
N GLU A 48 -7.40 -10.83 1.01
CA GLU A 48 -8.77 -10.38 1.26
C GLU A 48 -9.07 -9.09 0.48
N SER A 49 -10.32 -8.91 0.11
CA SER A 49 -10.77 -7.69 -0.56
C SER A 49 -11.26 -6.68 0.46
N THR A 50 -10.60 -5.54 0.58
CA THR A 50 -11.02 -4.40 1.40
C THR A 50 -12.02 -3.48 0.69
N ARG A 51 -12.56 -3.88 -0.48
CA ARG A 51 -13.54 -3.07 -1.24
C ARG A 51 -14.89 -3.01 -0.52
N PRO A 52 -15.61 -1.88 -0.61
CA PRO A 52 -16.97 -1.79 -0.07
C PRO A 52 -17.88 -2.91 -0.61
N GLY A 53 -18.48 -3.68 0.31
CA GLY A 53 -19.36 -4.80 -0.03
C GLY A 53 -18.68 -6.16 -0.18
N ALA A 54 -17.36 -6.24 -0.01
CA ALA A 54 -16.70 -7.53 0.12
C ALA A 54 -17.10 -8.24 1.42
N THR A 55 -17.19 -9.56 1.36
CA THR A 55 -17.42 -10.37 2.57
C THR A 55 -16.09 -10.56 3.29
N PRO A 56 -15.98 -10.15 4.58
CA PRO A 56 -14.79 -10.42 5.37
C PRO A 56 -14.53 -11.93 5.48
N ILE A 57 -13.26 -12.30 5.48
CA ILE A 57 -12.81 -13.69 5.70
C ILE A 57 -11.97 -13.76 6.97
N GLY A 58 -11.78 -14.98 7.50
CA GLY A 58 -10.88 -15.19 8.63
C GLY A 58 -9.41 -15.22 8.19
N TRP A 59 -8.51 -15.00 9.15
CA TRP A 59 -7.06 -15.02 8.89
C TRP A 59 -6.57 -16.36 8.32
N GLU A 60 -7.20 -17.49 8.71
CA GLU A 60 -6.84 -18.81 8.17
C GLU A 60 -7.09 -18.91 6.66
N GLU A 61 -8.22 -18.38 6.22
CA GLU A 61 -8.55 -18.37 4.79
C GLU A 61 -7.65 -17.37 4.06
N GLU A 62 -7.44 -16.18 4.60
CA GLU A 62 -6.51 -15.20 4.04
C GLU A 62 -5.11 -15.79 3.91
N TRP A 63 -4.57 -16.39 4.98
CA TRP A 63 -3.26 -17.01 4.97
C TRP A 63 -3.14 -18.12 3.92
N SER A 64 -4.14 -18.99 3.83
CA SER A 64 -4.15 -20.09 2.86
C SER A 64 -4.02 -19.64 1.41
N ARG A 65 -4.47 -18.41 1.12
CA ARG A 65 -4.33 -17.78 -0.19
C ARG A 65 -2.96 -17.17 -0.40
N ILE A 66 -2.41 -16.49 0.61
CA ILE A 66 -1.15 -15.74 0.54
C ILE A 66 0.07 -16.67 0.59
N GLU A 67 0.07 -17.66 1.49
CA GLU A 67 1.22 -18.52 1.77
C GLU A 67 1.89 -19.12 0.52
N PRO A 68 1.15 -19.72 -0.44
CA PRO A 68 1.78 -20.34 -1.62
C PRO A 68 2.51 -19.32 -2.50
N VAL A 69 1.98 -18.09 -2.58
CA VAL A 69 2.55 -17.02 -3.40
C VAL A 69 3.76 -16.40 -2.70
N LEU A 70 3.63 -16.13 -1.40
CA LEU A 70 4.71 -15.57 -0.59
C LEU A 70 5.90 -16.52 -0.51
N SER A 71 5.66 -17.82 -0.31
CA SER A 71 6.73 -18.84 -0.27
C SER A 71 7.52 -18.92 -1.58
N GLU A 72 6.86 -18.83 -2.73
CA GLU A 72 7.53 -18.84 -4.03
C GLU A 72 8.34 -17.56 -4.28
N LEU A 73 7.85 -16.40 -3.83
CA LEU A 73 8.51 -15.10 -4.02
C LEU A 73 9.61 -14.87 -2.98
N GLY A 74 9.35 -15.17 -1.71
CA GLY A 74 10.24 -14.89 -0.59
C GLY A 74 11.60 -15.56 -0.70
N LEU A 75 11.65 -16.76 -1.29
CA LEU A 75 12.90 -17.47 -1.58
C LEU A 75 13.81 -16.76 -2.59
N ARG A 76 13.31 -15.73 -3.30
CA ARG A 76 13.99 -15.09 -4.42
C ARG A 76 14.12 -13.57 -4.29
N THR A 77 13.66 -12.98 -3.18
CA THR A 77 13.66 -11.53 -2.97
C THR A 77 15.07 -10.94 -3.08
N GLU A 78 16.06 -11.55 -2.44
CA GLU A 78 17.46 -11.11 -2.50
C GLU A 78 18.03 -11.22 -3.93
N GLU A 79 17.76 -12.34 -4.62
CA GLU A 79 18.23 -12.56 -6.00
C GLU A 79 17.62 -11.54 -6.97
N LEU A 80 16.35 -11.20 -6.77
CA LEU A 80 15.59 -10.29 -7.64
C LEU A 80 15.74 -8.81 -7.26
N GLY A 81 16.30 -8.51 -6.08
CA GLY A 81 16.46 -7.15 -5.56
C GLY A 81 15.13 -6.44 -5.31
N ILE A 82 14.07 -7.18 -4.96
CA ILE A 82 12.74 -6.68 -4.67
C ILE A 82 12.37 -6.89 -3.20
N LYS A 83 11.32 -6.20 -2.73
CA LYS A 83 10.67 -6.49 -1.45
C LYS A 83 9.30 -7.12 -1.66
N VAL A 84 8.84 -7.89 -0.66
CA VAL A 84 7.46 -8.40 -0.62
C VAL A 84 6.70 -7.77 0.53
N SER A 85 5.54 -7.24 0.22
CA SER A 85 4.56 -6.67 1.15
C SER A 85 3.37 -7.61 1.26
N VAL A 86 2.76 -7.67 2.43
CA VAL A 86 1.50 -8.38 2.66
C VAL A 86 0.44 -7.40 3.18
N ASP A 87 -0.63 -7.22 2.38
CA ASP A 87 -1.79 -6.37 2.69
C ASP A 87 -2.76 -7.17 3.57
N THR A 88 -2.74 -6.90 4.87
CA THR A 88 -3.57 -7.58 5.87
C THR A 88 -3.86 -6.71 7.07
N TYR A 89 -5.05 -6.89 7.66
CA TYR A 89 -5.42 -6.32 8.96
C TYR A 89 -5.52 -7.39 10.06
N HIS A 90 -5.17 -8.65 9.76
CA HIS A 90 -5.12 -9.74 10.72
C HIS A 90 -3.71 -9.89 11.31
N PRO A 91 -3.50 -9.68 12.63
CA PRO A 91 -2.20 -9.86 13.26
C PRO A 91 -1.62 -11.26 13.07
N GLU A 92 -2.48 -12.29 13.05
CA GLU A 92 -2.07 -13.68 12.84
C GLU A 92 -1.51 -13.93 11.43
N THR A 93 -2.11 -13.30 10.41
CA THR A 93 -1.57 -13.33 9.04
C THR A 93 -0.24 -12.57 8.97
N ALA A 94 -0.15 -11.40 9.61
CA ALA A 94 1.07 -10.60 9.64
C ALA A 94 2.23 -11.35 10.31
N GLU A 95 2.01 -11.99 11.46
CA GLU A 95 3.02 -12.81 12.15
C GLU A 95 3.55 -13.93 11.25
N ARG A 96 2.66 -14.64 10.57
CA ARG A 96 3.03 -15.71 9.64
C ARG A 96 3.76 -15.20 8.41
N ALA A 97 3.33 -14.05 7.88
CA ALA A 97 3.96 -13.41 6.74
C ALA A 97 5.38 -12.98 7.06
N ILE A 98 5.62 -12.39 8.23
CA ILE A 98 6.95 -12.03 8.72
C ILE A 98 7.82 -13.27 8.85
N ALA A 99 7.31 -14.34 9.46
CA ALA A 99 8.04 -15.60 9.59
C ALA A 99 8.35 -16.27 8.24
N ALA A 100 7.55 -16.02 7.21
CA ALA A 100 7.73 -16.51 5.85
C ALA A 100 8.55 -15.56 4.95
N GLY A 101 9.11 -14.47 5.50
CA GLY A 101 10.04 -13.57 4.80
C GLY A 101 9.37 -12.36 4.13
N ALA A 102 8.22 -11.92 4.59
CA ALA A 102 7.67 -10.63 4.17
C ALA A 102 8.54 -9.49 4.71
N ASP A 103 8.82 -8.50 3.85
CA ASP A 103 9.61 -7.32 4.19
C ASP A 103 8.75 -6.16 4.72
N ILE A 104 7.47 -6.14 4.35
CA ILE A 104 6.53 -5.05 4.67
C ILE A 104 5.18 -5.65 5.07
N ILE A 105 4.56 -5.12 6.11
CA ILE A 105 3.14 -5.32 6.41
C ILE A 105 2.39 -4.05 6.03
N ASN A 106 1.40 -4.19 5.16
CA ASN A 106 0.52 -3.11 4.73
C ASN A 106 -0.80 -3.23 5.48
N CYS A 107 -1.06 -2.31 6.44
CA CYS A 107 -2.25 -2.36 7.28
C CYS A 107 -3.10 -1.10 7.13
N VAL A 108 -4.19 -1.22 6.38
CA VAL A 108 -5.10 -0.10 6.06
C VAL A 108 -6.14 0.21 7.15
N TYR A 109 -6.17 -0.55 8.25
CA TYR A 109 -7.09 -0.34 9.37
C TYR A 109 -6.34 0.08 10.62
N PRO A 110 -6.86 1.03 11.43
CA PRO A 110 -6.18 1.53 12.62
C PRO A 110 -6.23 0.57 13.82
N GLU A 111 -7.29 -0.25 13.91
CA GLU A 111 -7.55 -1.07 15.09
C GLU A 111 -6.44 -2.08 15.40
N PRO A 112 -5.85 -2.81 14.43
CA PRO A 112 -4.81 -3.79 14.72
C PRO A 112 -3.39 -3.18 14.83
N ILE A 113 -3.21 -1.88 14.57
CA ILE A 113 -1.88 -1.25 14.57
C ILE A 113 -1.09 -1.49 15.86
N PRO A 114 -1.66 -1.38 17.08
CA PRO A 114 -0.92 -1.65 18.31
C PRO A 114 -0.35 -3.07 18.40
N GLU A 115 -1.05 -4.05 17.82
CA GLU A 115 -0.59 -5.45 17.76
C GLU A 115 0.45 -5.63 16.65
N MET A 116 0.23 -5.03 15.48
CA MET A 116 1.19 -5.03 14.37
C MET A 116 2.54 -4.43 14.78
N LEU A 117 2.54 -3.34 15.53
CA LEU A 117 3.76 -2.70 16.02
C LEU A 117 4.58 -3.60 16.95
N LYS A 118 3.93 -4.45 17.76
CA LYS A 118 4.62 -5.43 18.58
C LYS A 118 5.33 -6.50 17.75
N LEU A 119 4.75 -6.87 16.60
CA LEU A 119 5.37 -7.83 15.69
C LEU A 119 6.67 -7.30 15.05
N LEU A 120 6.83 -5.96 14.99
CA LEU A 120 8.06 -5.36 14.48
C LEU A 120 9.21 -5.40 15.49
N GLU A 121 8.92 -5.64 16.77
CA GLU A 121 9.96 -5.80 17.80
C GLU A 121 10.75 -7.07 17.53
N GLY A 122 12.07 -6.91 17.29
CA GLY A 122 12.97 -8.03 16.99
C GLY A 122 12.96 -8.53 15.54
N ASN A 123 12.12 -7.96 14.67
CA ASN A 123 12.07 -8.26 13.25
C ASN A 123 12.47 -7.02 12.42
N ASP A 124 13.18 -7.22 11.31
CA ASP A 124 13.56 -6.14 10.37
C ASP A 124 12.48 -5.98 9.28
N VAL A 125 11.27 -5.63 9.69
CA VAL A 125 10.09 -5.48 8.82
C VAL A 125 9.60 -4.04 8.88
N GLU A 126 9.14 -3.52 7.75
CA GLU A 126 8.51 -2.20 7.62
C GLU A 126 6.98 -2.33 7.80
N LEU A 127 6.32 -1.28 8.29
CA LEU A 127 4.87 -1.25 8.47
C LEU A 127 4.26 -0.03 7.78
N GLU A 128 3.22 -0.24 7.00
CA GLU A 128 2.33 0.82 6.54
C GLU A 128 1.22 1.04 7.55
N VAL A 129 0.98 2.31 7.89
CA VAL A 129 -0.07 2.71 8.83
C VAL A 129 -0.93 3.82 8.24
N PRO A 130 -2.25 3.79 8.49
CA PRO A 130 -3.15 4.86 8.09
C PRO A 130 -2.77 6.18 8.79
N CYS A 131 -2.60 7.25 8.03
CA CYS A 131 -2.25 8.57 8.54
C CYS A 131 -2.92 9.67 7.73
N ARG A 132 -3.80 10.47 8.34
CA ARG A 132 -4.41 11.64 7.72
C ARG A 132 -3.77 12.91 8.25
N SER A 133 -3.37 13.82 7.36
CA SER A 133 -2.91 15.15 7.77
C SER A 133 -4.05 15.89 8.48
N LYS A 134 -3.72 16.71 9.51
CA LYS A 134 -4.69 17.59 10.19
C LYS A 134 -5.04 18.79 9.30
N GLY A 135 -5.80 18.56 8.24
CA GLY A 135 -6.47 19.63 7.50
C GLY A 135 -7.93 19.74 7.94
N GLU A 136 -8.48 20.94 8.01
CA GLU A 136 -9.90 21.17 8.40
C GLU A 136 -10.92 20.41 7.52
N ALA A 137 -10.52 19.92 6.34
CA ALA A 137 -11.35 19.16 5.42
C ALA A 137 -11.55 17.69 5.81
N VAL A 138 -10.68 17.08 6.65
CA VAL A 138 -10.80 15.68 7.06
C VAL A 138 -11.23 15.62 8.52
N SER A 139 -12.52 15.59 8.73
CA SER A 139 -13.20 15.84 10.01
C SER A 139 -13.01 14.76 11.10
N ARG A 140 -12.21 13.72 10.88
CA ARG A 140 -11.89 12.72 11.92
C ARG A 140 -10.47 12.20 11.78
N PRO A 141 -9.57 12.42 12.77
CA PRO A 141 -8.35 11.64 12.87
C PRO A 141 -8.73 10.15 12.96
N LEU A 142 -7.93 9.29 12.34
CA LEU A 142 -8.07 7.86 12.54
C LEU A 142 -7.80 7.58 14.02
N GLN A 143 -8.78 7.06 14.71
CA GLN A 143 -8.70 6.73 16.14
C GLN A 143 -9.02 5.25 16.28
N ASP A 144 -8.31 4.57 17.18
CA ASP A 144 -8.72 3.25 17.62
C ASP A 144 -10.01 3.33 18.48
N LYS A 145 -10.54 2.19 18.86
CA LYS A 145 -11.72 2.06 19.73
C LYS A 145 -11.55 2.73 21.11
N ASP A 146 -10.31 3.00 21.51
CA ASP A 146 -9.95 3.63 22.78
C ASP A 146 -9.67 5.14 22.61
N GLY A 147 -9.84 5.68 21.41
CA GLY A 147 -9.72 7.10 21.10
C GLY A 147 -8.30 7.59 20.83
N HIS A 148 -7.31 6.69 20.69
CA HIS A 148 -5.95 7.05 20.36
C HIS A 148 -5.86 7.47 18.89
N SER A 149 -5.31 8.64 18.64
CA SER A 149 -5.09 9.17 17.29
C SER A 149 -3.73 8.74 16.76
N PHE A 150 -3.72 7.96 15.68
CA PHE A 150 -2.49 7.49 15.03
C PHE A 150 -1.73 8.56 14.26
N CYS A 151 -2.26 9.78 14.17
CA CYS A 151 -1.70 10.82 13.32
C CYS A 151 -1.61 12.22 13.96
N SER A 152 -1.67 12.35 15.28
CA SER A 152 -1.57 13.66 15.92
C SER A 152 -0.16 14.26 15.91
N SER A 153 0.87 13.46 15.97
CA SER A 153 2.27 13.77 15.59
C SER A 153 3.02 12.46 15.46
N GLY A 154 3.90 12.37 14.46
CA GLY A 154 4.73 11.19 14.28
C GLY A 154 5.57 10.83 15.50
N GLN A 155 5.85 11.77 16.40
CA GLN A 155 6.58 11.57 17.64
C GLN A 155 5.74 10.98 18.78
N GLU A 156 4.41 11.24 18.83
CA GLU A 156 3.55 10.71 19.88
C GLU A 156 3.32 9.20 19.75
N THR A 157 3.20 8.68 18.53
CA THR A 157 3.00 7.24 18.30
C THR A 157 4.23 6.43 18.73
N ALA A 158 5.45 6.90 18.46
CA ALA A 158 6.69 6.24 18.87
C ALA A 158 6.96 6.34 20.38
N SER A 159 6.61 7.47 21.02
CA SER A 159 6.80 7.65 22.46
C SER A 159 5.81 6.83 23.28
N THR A 160 4.61 6.58 22.76
CA THR A 160 3.58 5.76 23.42
C THR A 160 3.90 4.26 23.34
N LEU A 161 4.73 3.85 22.37
CA LEU A 161 5.06 2.44 22.10
C LEU A 161 6.43 1.99 22.65
N GLY A 162 6.99 2.67 23.65
CA GLY A 162 8.11 2.14 24.42
C GLY A 162 9.51 2.24 23.78
N GLY A 163 9.73 3.07 22.81
CA GLY A 163 11.07 3.63 22.57
C GLY A 163 12.05 2.85 21.69
N THR A 164 11.67 1.76 21.01
CA THR A 164 12.61 0.97 20.18
C THR A 164 12.28 0.95 18.67
N LEU A 165 11.15 1.51 18.26
CA LEU A 165 10.77 1.51 16.85
C LEU A 165 11.34 2.72 16.11
N SER A 166 12.16 2.48 15.08
CA SER A 166 12.64 3.53 14.19
C SER A 166 11.53 3.97 13.23
N TRP A 167 11.24 5.27 13.17
CA TRP A 167 10.33 5.89 12.19
C TRP A 167 10.72 5.59 10.74
N GLU A 168 11.97 5.25 10.49
CA GLU A 168 12.47 4.85 9.17
C GLU A 168 11.82 3.56 8.66
N ARG A 169 11.17 2.80 9.54
CA ARG A 169 10.46 1.56 9.22
C ARG A 169 8.95 1.74 9.02
N ILE A 170 8.44 2.97 9.17
CA ILE A 170 7.00 3.27 9.07
C ILE A 170 6.72 4.02 7.77
N TYR A 171 5.68 3.59 7.05
CA TYR A 171 5.06 4.33 5.96
C TYR A 171 3.75 4.94 6.43
N LEU A 172 3.51 6.18 6.06
CA LEU A 172 2.28 6.91 6.32
C LEU A 172 1.39 6.87 5.08
N ASP A 173 0.23 6.22 5.15
CA ASP A 173 -0.77 6.23 4.06
C ASP A 173 -1.84 7.30 4.33
N PRO A 174 -2.03 8.28 3.44
CA PRO A 174 -3.10 9.26 3.55
C PRO A 174 -4.51 8.65 3.44
N MET A 175 -4.67 7.38 3.14
CA MET A 175 -5.96 6.67 3.08
C MET A 175 -6.92 7.20 2.01
N ILE A 176 -6.42 7.45 0.81
CA ILE A 176 -7.20 7.96 -0.31
C ILE A 176 -8.28 6.95 -0.72
N GLY A 177 -9.55 7.36 -0.63
CA GLY A 177 -10.70 6.53 -1.00
C GLY A 177 -11.23 5.61 0.09
N PHE A 178 -10.68 5.65 1.28
CA PHE A 178 -11.14 4.87 2.44
C PHE A 178 -12.05 5.71 3.33
N GLY A 179 -13.38 5.56 3.16
CA GLY A 179 -14.38 6.30 3.93
C GLY A 179 -14.39 7.81 3.68
N THR A 180 -13.77 8.29 2.61
CA THR A 180 -13.62 9.69 2.23
C THR A 180 -14.61 10.09 1.13
N THR A 181 -14.93 11.38 1.05
CA THR A 181 -15.53 12.00 -0.13
C THR A 181 -14.45 12.23 -1.20
N ARG A 182 -14.87 12.58 -2.42
CA ARG A 182 -13.91 12.85 -3.51
C ARG A 182 -13.17 14.18 -3.33
N GLU A 183 -13.80 15.12 -2.66
CA GLU A 183 -13.23 16.39 -2.27
C GLU A 183 -12.11 16.18 -1.24
N GLU A 184 -12.37 15.38 -0.22
CA GLU A 184 -11.36 14.96 0.77
C GLU A 184 -10.21 14.20 0.12
N ASP A 185 -10.48 13.31 -0.83
CA ASP A 185 -9.43 12.61 -1.58
C ASP A 185 -8.48 13.58 -2.31
N ILE A 186 -9.01 14.68 -2.88
CA ILE A 186 -8.19 15.70 -3.53
C ILE A 186 -7.33 16.44 -2.49
N GLU A 187 -7.88 16.78 -1.34
CA GLU A 187 -7.12 17.45 -0.29
C GLU A 187 -6.04 16.53 0.29
N LEU A 188 -6.32 15.23 0.45
CA LEU A 188 -5.33 14.24 0.84
C LEU A 188 -4.17 14.14 -0.18
N LEU A 189 -4.48 14.14 -1.49
CA LEU A 189 -3.45 14.19 -2.53
C LEU A 189 -2.61 15.48 -2.43
N ARG A 190 -3.23 16.63 -2.17
CA ARG A 190 -2.55 17.91 -2.01
C ARG A 190 -1.69 18.00 -0.75
N SER A 191 -2.02 17.23 0.29
CA SER A 191 -1.30 17.22 1.56
C SER A 191 -0.06 16.31 1.56
N ILE A 192 0.21 15.56 0.49
CA ILE A 192 1.37 14.68 0.39
C ILE A 192 2.70 15.40 0.74
N PRO A 193 3.01 16.63 0.22
CA PRO A 193 4.24 17.31 0.59
C PRO A 193 4.38 17.58 2.08
N GLU A 194 3.29 17.96 2.76
CA GLU A 194 3.27 18.16 4.20
C GLU A 194 3.51 16.82 4.93
N LEU A 195 2.80 15.77 4.52
CA LEU A 195 2.94 14.45 5.12
C LEU A 195 4.38 13.91 4.95
N ALA A 196 5.01 14.17 3.82
CA ALA A 196 6.40 13.78 3.53
C ALA A 196 7.43 14.46 4.43
N THR A 197 7.11 15.62 5.04
CA THR A 197 7.98 16.23 6.07
C THR A 197 7.94 15.48 7.40
N ARG A 198 6.94 14.61 7.59
CA ARG A 198 6.71 13.90 8.86
C ARG A 198 7.26 12.47 8.82
N GLY A 199 7.37 11.87 7.65
CA GLY A 199 7.87 10.50 7.49
C GLY A 199 7.81 10.03 6.06
N ARG A 200 8.08 8.75 5.86
CA ARG A 200 7.98 8.08 4.56
C ARG A 200 6.51 7.93 4.19
N VAL A 201 6.12 8.35 2.99
CA VAL A 201 4.72 8.32 2.55
C VAL A 201 4.52 7.23 1.51
N LEU A 202 3.48 6.41 1.70
CA LEU A 202 2.99 5.46 0.71
C LEU A 202 1.64 5.94 0.19
N VAL A 203 1.46 5.96 -1.14
CA VAL A 203 0.23 6.45 -1.78
C VAL A 203 -0.43 5.38 -2.63
N GLY A 204 -1.62 4.93 -2.20
CA GLY A 204 -2.46 3.92 -2.87
C GLY A 204 -3.70 4.50 -3.52
N ALA A 205 -3.59 5.20 -4.66
CA ALA A 205 -4.74 5.79 -5.35
C ALA A 205 -5.13 5.11 -6.66
N SER A 206 -4.44 4.03 -7.04
CA SER A 206 -4.61 3.36 -8.33
C SER A 206 -5.99 2.70 -8.45
N ARG A 207 -6.67 2.98 -9.58
CA ARG A 207 -8.02 2.51 -9.91
C ARG A 207 -9.09 2.92 -8.91
N ASN A 208 -8.80 3.95 -8.11
CA ASN A 208 -9.72 4.52 -7.13
C ASN A 208 -10.79 5.39 -7.82
N ARG A 209 -11.88 5.66 -7.09
CA ARG A 209 -12.98 6.53 -7.52
C ARG A 209 -12.53 7.95 -7.84
N ILE A 210 -11.48 8.44 -7.16
CA ILE A 210 -10.93 9.77 -7.38
C ILE A 210 -10.38 9.94 -8.79
N VAL A 211 -9.70 8.92 -9.33
CA VAL A 211 -9.18 8.96 -10.71
C VAL A 211 -10.30 9.25 -11.70
N LYS A 212 -11.44 8.55 -11.55
CA LYS A 212 -12.62 8.71 -12.41
C LYS A 212 -13.18 10.13 -12.34
N LYS A 213 -13.19 10.74 -11.16
CA LYS A 213 -13.63 12.15 -10.99
C LYS A 213 -12.68 13.12 -11.68
N LEU A 214 -11.38 12.95 -11.49
CA LEU A 214 -10.38 13.88 -12.01
C LEU A 214 -10.27 13.85 -13.53
N VAL A 215 -10.41 12.67 -14.16
CA VAL A 215 -10.40 12.57 -15.63
C VAL A 215 -11.73 12.97 -16.29
N GLY A 216 -12.80 13.17 -15.49
CA GLY A 216 -14.10 13.57 -16.01
C GLY A 216 -14.84 12.52 -16.84
N GLU A 217 -14.38 11.28 -16.85
CA GLU A 217 -14.93 10.23 -17.71
C GLU A 217 -16.01 9.39 -17.00
N LYS A 218 -16.98 8.92 -17.83
CA LYS A 218 -17.98 7.92 -17.39
C LYS A 218 -17.50 6.48 -17.55
N SER A 219 -16.20 6.27 -17.82
CA SER A 219 -15.61 4.95 -18.07
C SER A 219 -15.61 4.05 -16.82
N ALA A 220 -15.53 2.74 -17.03
CA ALA A 220 -15.42 1.77 -15.94
C ALA A 220 -14.13 1.98 -15.13
N VAL A 221 -14.18 1.66 -13.84
CA VAL A 221 -13.00 1.64 -12.98
C VAL A 221 -11.94 0.71 -13.60
N GLY A 222 -10.70 1.16 -13.68
CA GLY A 222 -9.58 0.37 -14.24
C GLY A 222 -9.20 0.70 -15.70
N LYS A 223 -9.99 1.51 -16.42
CA LYS A 223 -9.66 1.93 -17.79
C LYS A 223 -8.93 3.28 -17.89
N ASN A 224 -8.70 3.96 -16.77
CA ASN A 224 -8.11 5.30 -16.72
C ASN A 224 -6.61 5.25 -16.41
N ILE A 225 -5.82 4.50 -17.19
CA ILE A 225 -4.37 4.32 -16.98
C ILE A 225 -3.67 5.68 -16.91
N GLY A 226 -3.94 6.60 -17.83
CA GLY A 226 -3.34 7.93 -17.81
C GLY A 226 -3.62 8.71 -16.53
N GLY A 227 -4.83 8.62 -15.96
CA GLY A 227 -5.16 9.24 -14.69
C GLY A 227 -4.47 8.57 -13.50
N ASN A 228 -4.38 7.24 -13.51
CA ASN A 228 -3.64 6.48 -12.47
C ASN A 228 -2.16 6.88 -12.46
N VAL A 229 -1.53 6.90 -13.64
CA VAL A 229 -0.11 7.28 -13.81
C VAL A 229 0.11 8.74 -13.40
N ALA A 230 -0.79 9.66 -13.80
CA ALA A 230 -0.67 11.08 -13.44
C ALA A 230 -0.69 11.29 -11.91
N ILE A 231 -1.56 10.58 -11.19
CA ILE A 231 -1.59 10.65 -9.71
C ILE A 231 -0.33 10.05 -9.10
N ALA A 232 0.16 8.91 -9.61
CA ALA A 232 1.39 8.29 -9.12
C ALA A 232 2.60 9.21 -9.32
N VAL A 233 2.74 9.83 -10.50
CA VAL A 233 3.78 10.82 -10.80
C VAL A 233 3.65 12.04 -9.90
N TRP A 234 2.43 12.58 -9.73
CA TRP A 234 2.19 13.69 -8.80
C TRP A 234 2.65 13.34 -7.39
N ALA A 235 2.27 12.19 -6.88
CA ALA A 235 2.66 11.74 -5.54
C ALA A 235 4.18 11.64 -5.40
N ALA A 236 4.86 11.00 -6.35
CA ALA A 236 6.31 10.86 -6.36
C ALA A 236 7.03 12.21 -6.38
N MET A 237 6.62 13.15 -7.24
CA MET A 237 7.18 14.50 -7.32
C MET A 237 6.92 15.33 -6.05
N ASN A 238 5.94 14.96 -5.26
CA ASN A 238 5.58 15.63 -3.99
C ASN A 238 6.07 14.88 -2.75
N GLY A 239 7.03 13.97 -2.90
CA GLY A 239 7.76 13.36 -1.78
C GLY A 239 7.23 12.01 -1.31
N ALA A 240 6.30 11.37 -2.05
CA ALA A 240 5.93 10.00 -1.76
C ALA A 240 7.14 9.06 -1.90
N SER A 241 7.38 8.23 -0.91
CA SER A 241 8.45 7.21 -0.91
C SER A 241 8.06 5.95 -1.66
N VAL A 242 6.75 5.68 -1.74
CA VAL A 242 6.17 4.52 -2.44
C VAL A 242 4.87 4.93 -3.13
N VAL A 243 4.67 4.47 -4.37
CA VAL A 243 3.37 4.51 -5.05
C VAL A 243 2.87 3.10 -5.28
N ARG A 244 1.70 2.78 -4.74
CA ARG A 244 1.05 1.46 -4.82
C ARG A 244 0.09 1.45 -6.01
N VAL A 245 0.39 0.64 -7.03
CA VAL A 245 -0.26 0.71 -8.34
C VAL A 245 -0.58 -0.66 -8.95
N HIS A 246 -1.57 -0.70 -9.85
CA HIS A 246 -1.85 -1.86 -10.69
C HIS A 246 -1.09 -1.81 -12.02
N ASP A 247 -0.84 -0.60 -12.53
CA ASP A 247 -0.31 -0.32 -13.87
C ASP A 247 1.19 0.02 -13.75
N VAL A 248 1.99 -1.00 -13.30
CA VAL A 248 3.41 -0.85 -12.93
C VAL A 248 4.23 -0.37 -14.12
N LYS A 249 4.11 -1.02 -15.29
CA LYS A 249 4.91 -0.71 -16.47
C LYS A 249 4.80 0.76 -16.87
N GLU A 250 3.57 1.26 -16.97
CA GLU A 250 3.28 2.63 -17.37
C GLU A 250 3.75 3.63 -16.31
N THR A 251 3.61 3.28 -15.03
CA THR A 251 4.09 4.12 -13.92
C THR A 251 5.61 4.21 -13.91
N VAL A 252 6.31 3.09 -14.05
CA VAL A 252 7.78 3.05 -14.13
C VAL A 252 8.30 3.86 -15.31
N GLN A 253 7.67 3.72 -16.49
CA GLN A 253 8.05 4.49 -17.67
C GLN A 253 7.88 5.99 -17.44
N ALA A 254 6.77 6.41 -16.83
CA ALA A 254 6.50 7.81 -16.56
C ALA A 254 7.50 8.41 -15.56
N LEU A 255 7.79 7.70 -14.46
CA LEU A 255 8.76 8.14 -13.46
C LEU A 255 10.17 8.26 -14.04
N ARG A 256 10.60 7.31 -14.88
CA ARG A 256 11.90 7.39 -15.60
C ARG A 256 12.00 8.61 -16.50
N VAL A 257 10.90 8.99 -17.15
CA VAL A 257 10.87 10.23 -17.96
C VAL A 257 11.04 11.45 -17.07
N ILE A 258 10.37 11.50 -15.93
CA ILE A 258 10.50 12.61 -14.97
C ILE A 258 11.94 12.71 -14.45
N ASP A 259 12.57 11.60 -14.07
CA ASP A 259 13.98 11.56 -13.64
C ASP A 259 14.91 12.22 -14.65
N GLN A 260 14.72 11.92 -15.96
CA GLN A 260 15.53 12.50 -17.02
C GLN A 260 15.27 14.00 -17.21
N LEU A 261 14.03 14.46 -17.02
CA LEU A 261 13.65 15.85 -17.22
C LEU A 261 14.06 16.75 -16.06
N THR A 262 13.98 16.25 -14.84
CA THR A 262 14.32 17.02 -13.63
C THR A 262 15.81 16.97 -13.30
N GLY A 263 16.53 15.96 -13.77
CA GLY A 263 17.92 15.68 -13.39
C GLY A 263 18.04 15.18 -11.94
N GLU A 264 16.92 14.90 -11.29
CA GLU A 264 16.82 14.38 -9.94
C GLU A 264 16.19 12.97 -9.97
N ALA A 265 16.66 12.08 -9.13
CA ALA A 265 16.03 10.77 -8.98
C ALA A 265 14.70 10.92 -8.21
N VAL A 266 13.59 10.96 -8.96
CA VAL A 266 12.23 10.89 -8.41
C VAL A 266 11.87 9.41 -8.15
N ARG A 267 12.51 8.48 -8.89
CA ARG A 267 12.47 7.05 -8.71
C ARG A 267 13.79 6.48 -8.19
#